data_906ca7ff9257e6ac4f334940553c8f4e
#
_entry.id   906ca7ff9257e6ac4f334940553c8f4e
#
_cell.length_a   1.000
_cell.length_b   1.000
_cell.length_c   1.000
_cell.angle_alpha   90.00
_cell.angle_beta   90.00
_cell.angle_gamma   90.00
#
_symmetry.space_group_name_H-M   'P 1'
#
loop_
_entity.id
_entity.type
_entity.pdbx_description
1 polymer ?
#
loop_
_entity_poly.entity_id
_entity_poly.type
_entity_poly.pdbx_seq_one_letter_code
_entity_poly.pdbx_strand_id
1 'polypeptide(L)'
;MTLRNTASGAPAKLKTVLDSSARMLAALLRTIALLALAALVASCAELLPKSKTETQAAWLSFDEARAAIERIEPYKTTRSDLRARGIGVERDPTITLLSHVDIAVRFPIGGVLRSEDVDPGIRDCLKAGKSCNAYQINLRRTNRDRVGNFWLDALRFRRQTDVTGWTFNALVLFVDDVAVYAVFGGQPTIHEVEVDRNPLGPLQGWGDWAASKALD
;
A
#
# COMPACT_ATOMS: atom_id res chain seq x y z
N MET A 1 18.29 2.86 95.70
CA MET A 1 17.03 2.51 95.10
C MET A 1 17.23 2.40 93.56
N THR A 2 17.47 1.18 93.12
CA THR A 2 17.88 0.87 91.72
C THR A 2 16.68 0.34 90.96
N LEU A 3 16.20 1.07 89.96
CA LEU A 3 15.15 0.60 89.05
C LEU A 3 15.80 -0.12 87.85
N ARG A 4 15.51 -1.43 87.75
CA ARG A 4 15.90 -2.29 86.62
C ARG A 4 14.96 -2.05 85.45
N ASN A 5 15.55 -1.70 84.34
CA ASN A 5 14.87 -1.56 83.08
C ASN A 5 14.81 -2.94 82.39
N THR A 6 13.65 -3.55 82.28
CA THR A 6 13.42 -4.84 81.61
C THR A 6 13.15 -4.52 80.12
N ALA A 7 14.16 -4.69 79.29
CA ALA A 7 13.94 -4.65 77.82
C ALA A 7 13.22 -5.92 77.36
N SER A 8 12.01 -5.73 76.79
CA SER A 8 11.18 -6.75 76.18
C SER A 8 11.87 -7.26 74.91
N GLY A 9 12.42 -8.50 74.99
CA GLY A 9 12.91 -9.22 73.82
C GLY A 9 11.77 -9.82 72.99
N ALA A 10 11.41 -9.24 71.90
CA ALA A 10 10.53 -9.89 70.91
C ALA A 10 11.19 -11.17 70.38
N PRO A 11 10.47 -12.33 70.29
CA PRO A 11 11.10 -13.61 69.98
C PRO A 11 11.66 -13.60 68.53
N ALA A 12 12.93 -13.94 68.40
CA ALA A 12 13.70 -13.98 67.15
C ALA A 12 12.99 -14.79 66.02
N LYS A 13 12.16 -15.77 66.37
CA LYS A 13 11.37 -16.58 65.47
C LYS A 13 10.27 -15.79 64.73
N LEU A 14 9.72 -14.72 65.31
CA LEU A 14 8.69 -13.91 64.64
C LEU A 14 9.30 -13.01 63.56
N LYS A 15 10.50 -12.50 63.75
CA LYS A 15 11.21 -11.70 62.75
C LYS A 15 11.63 -12.54 61.52
N THR A 16 12.08 -13.78 61.70
CA THR A 16 12.46 -14.67 60.59
C THR A 16 11.23 -15.11 59.76
N VAL A 17 10.08 -15.32 60.37
CA VAL A 17 8.83 -15.65 59.64
C VAL A 17 8.32 -14.44 58.85
N LEU A 18 8.38 -13.24 59.40
CA LEU A 18 7.98 -12.00 58.72
C LEU A 18 8.93 -11.66 57.56
N ASP A 19 10.26 -11.86 57.73
CA ASP A 19 11.22 -11.67 56.65
C ASP A 19 11.05 -12.70 55.50
N SER A 20 10.72 -13.96 55.84
CA SER A 20 10.45 -15.00 54.85
C SER A 20 9.19 -14.70 54.04
N SER A 21 8.11 -14.28 54.69
CA SER A 21 6.85 -13.91 54.01
C SER A 21 7.02 -12.65 53.12
N ALA A 22 7.77 -11.66 53.58
CA ALA A 22 8.09 -10.46 52.82
C ALA A 22 8.91 -10.78 51.55
N ARG A 23 9.89 -11.69 51.65
CA ARG A 23 10.68 -12.15 50.49
C ARG A 23 9.85 -12.94 49.49
N MET A 24 8.94 -13.79 49.93
CA MET A 24 8.00 -14.51 49.09
C MET A 24 7.06 -13.54 48.34
N LEU A 25 6.50 -12.56 49.05
CA LEU A 25 5.62 -11.54 48.46
C LEU A 25 6.38 -10.70 47.41
N ALA A 26 7.61 -10.28 47.73
CA ALA A 26 8.45 -9.54 46.79
C ALA A 26 8.82 -10.37 45.55
N ALA A 27 9.09 -11.67 45.69
CA ALA A 27 9.32 -12.58 44.58
C ALA A 27 8.08 -12.73 43.69
N LEU A 28 6.89 -12.90 44.31
CA LEU A 28 5.63 -13.00 43.58
C LEU A 28 5.30 -11.71 42.80
N LEU A 29 5.49 -10.56 43.39
CA LEU A 29 5.31 -9.26 42.73
C LEU A 29 6.26 -9.09 41.56
N ARG A 30 7.50 -9.52 41.67
CA ARG A 30 8.50 -9.48 40.58
C ARG A 30 8.09 -10.41 39.42
N THR A 31 7.61 -11.61 39.70
CA THR A 31 7.17 -12.53 38.66
C THR A 31 5.90 -12.02 37.94
N ILE A 32 4.94 -11.43 38.65
CA ILE A 32 3.76 -10.81 38.08
C ILE A 32 4.16 -9.61 37.19
N ALA A 33 5.08 -8.75 37.66
CA ALA A 33 5.58 -7.61 36.89
C ALA A 33 6.27 -8.05 35.60
N LEU A 34 7.10 -9.11 35.68
CA LEU A 34 7.76 -9.67 34.50
C LEU A 34 6.78 -10.27 33.49
N LEU A 35 5.75 -10.98 33.96
CA LEU A 35 4.70 -11.54 33.12
C LEU A 35 3.86 -10.42 32.46
N ALA A 36 3.52 -9.38 33.21
CA ALA A 36 2.80 -8.22 32.68
C ALA A 36 3.63 -7.47 31.63
N LEU A 37 4.94 -7.31 31.88
CA LEU A 37 5.84 -6.70 30.89
C LEU A 37 5.97 -7.57 29.63
N ALA A 38 6.08 -8.90 29.79
CA ALA A 38 6.10 -9.82 28.65
C ALA A 38 4.80 -9.79 27.83
N ALA A 39 3.65 -9.69 28.48
CA ALA A 39 2.34 -9.57 27.82
C ALA A 39 2.21 -8.24 27.06
N LEU A 40 2.71 -7.13 27.63
CA LEU A 40 2.75 -5.81 26.96
C LEU A 40 3.61 -5.84 25.70
N VAL A 41 4.76 -6.54 25.72
CA VAL A 41 5.65 -6.66 24.57
C VAL A 41 5.04 -7.54 23.48
N ALA A 42 4.28 -8.58 23.83
CA ALA A 42 3.63 -9.47 22.87
C ALA A 42 2.46 -8.81 22.10
N SER A 43 1.79 -7.81 22.69
CA SER A 43 0.64 -7.13 22.05
C SER A 43 1.04 -6.13 20.95
N CYS A 44 2.33 -5.84 20.78
CA CYS A 44 2.80 -4.83 19.82
C CYS A 44 2.77 -5.27 18.34
N ALA A 45 2.42 -6.51 18.01
CA ALA A 45 2.42 -7.00 16.62
C ALA A 45 1.36 -6.31 15.73
N GLU A 46 0.26 -5.81 16.30
CA GLU A 46 -0.81 -5.11 15.57
C GLU A 46 -0.53 -3.61 15.35
N LEU A 47 0.54 -3.07 15.93
CA LEU A 47 0.92 -1.65 15.79
C LEU A 47 1.69 -1.34 14.50
N LEU A 48 1.90 -2.33 13.63
CA LEU A 48 2.58 -2.10 12.35
C LEU A 48 1.70 -1.23 11.43
N PRO A 49 2.29 -0.20 10.79
CA PRO A 49 1.57 0.68 9.89
C PRO A 49 1.00 -0.08 8.69
N LYS A 50 -0.26 0.19 8.38
CA LYS A 50 -0.94 -0.28 7.16
C LYS A 50 -1.17 0.91 6.26
N SER A 51 -0.93 0.75 4.96
CA SER A 51 -1.20 1.78 3.96
C SER A 51 -2.04 1.20 2.85
N LYS A 52 -3.11 1.91 2.49
CA LYS A 52 -4.00 1.54 1.40
C LYS A 52 -3.99 2.65 0.36
N THR A 53 -3.69 2.30 -0.88
CA THR A 53 -3.80 3.21 -2.00
C THR A 53 -5.00 2.78 -2.84
N GLU A 54 -6.03 3.62 -2.86
CA GLU A 54 -7.21 3.41 -3.67
C GLU A 54 -7.43 4.63 -4.56
N THR A 55 -7.58 4.41 -5.84
CA THR A 55 -8.08 5.42 -6.76
C THR A 55 -9.61 5.36 -6.70
N GLN A 56 -10.27 6.52 -6.53
CA GLN A 56 -11.73 6.57 -6.61
C GLN A 56 -12.15 6.26 -8.05
N ALA A 57 -12.71 5.09 -8.25
CA ALA A 57 -13.14 4.58 -9.54
C ALA A 57 -14.51 3.93 -9.42
N ALA A 58 -15.22 3.87 -10.53
CA ALA A 58 -16.54 3.24 -10.62
C ALA A 58 -16.49 1.72 -10.36
N TRP A 59 -15.29 1.09 -10.49
CA TRP A 59 -15.12 -0.37 -10.37
C TRP A 59 -14.32 -0.75 -9.15
N LEU A 60 -14.78 -1.80 -8.46
CA LEU A 60 -14.16 -2.30 -7.24
C LEU A 60 -13.17 -3.44 -7.47
N SER A 61 -13.24 -4.13 -8.62
CA SER A 61 -12.40 -5.26 -8.98
C SER A 61 -11.89 -5.16 -10.42
N PHE A 62 -10.82 -5.91 -10.71
CA PHE A 62 -10.28 -6.04 -12.06
C PHE A 62 -11.34 -6.61 -13.03
N ASP A 63 -12.08 -7.62 -12.59
CA ASP A 63 -13.09 -8.28 -13.43
C ASP A 63 -14.28 -7.38 -13.77
N GLU A 64 -14.70 -6.52 -12.84
CA GLU A 64 -15.74 -5.51 -13.13
C GLU A 64 -15.26 -4.49 -14.17
N ALA A 65 -14.02 -3.99 -14.03
CA ALA A 65 -13.43 -3.05 -14.98
C ALA A 65 -13.27 -3.70 -16.35
N ARG A 66 -12.78 -4.93 -16.40
CA ARG A 66 -12.67 -5.73 -17.62
C ARG A 66 -14.01 -5.90 -18.30
N ALA A 67 -15.03 -6.38 -17.59
CA ALA A 67 -16.37 -6.59 -18.14
C ALA A 67 -17.00 -5.29 -18.64
N ALA A 68 -16.69 -4.15 -18.03
CA ALA A 68 -17.18 -2.85 -18.50
C ALA A 68 -16.57 -2.47 -19.85
N ILE A 69 -15.27 -2.72 -20.05
CA ILE A 69 -14.60 -2.42 -21.33
C ILE A 69 -14.98 -3.44 -22.42
N GLU A 70 -15.10 -4.73 -22.09
CA GLU A 70 -15.53 -5.78 -23.04
C GLU A 70 -16.94 -5.56 -23.59
N ARG A 71 -17.80 -4.81 -22.89
CA ARG A 71 -19.14 -4.41 -23.37
C ARG A 71 -19.13 -3.25 -24.38
N ILE A 72 -17.97 -2.68 -24.66
CA ILE A 72 -17.85 -1.62 -25.66
C ILE A 72 -17.82 -2.29 -27.04
N GLU A 73 -18.85 -2.05 -27.85
CA GLU A 73 -18.90 -2.52 -29.22
C GLU A 73 -18.31 -1.44 -30.15
N PRO A 74 -17.15 -1.68 -30.79
CA PRO A 74 -16.60 -0.75 -31.76
C PRO A 74 -17.60 -0.39 -32.85
N TYR A 75 -17.59 0.89 -33.27
CA TYR A 75 -18.47 1.49 -34.26
C TYR A 75 -19.99 1.53 -33.91
N LYS A 76 -20.35 1.17 -32.66
CA LYS A 76 -21.73 1.23 -32.17
C LYS A 76 -21.86 1.99 -30.86
N THR A 77 -20.98 1.71 -29.90
CA THR A 77 -21.06 2.34 -28.57
C THR A 77 -20.71 3.82 -28.69
N THR A 78 -21.58 4.68 -28.19
CA THR A 78 -21.34 6.12 -28.18
C THR A 78 -20.75 6.59 -26.85
N ARG A 79 -20.18 7.79 -26.83
CA ARG A 79 -19.70 8.44 -25.62
C ARG A 79 -20.83 8.68 -24.61
N SER A 80 -22.04 8.97 -25.09
CA SER A 80 -23.23 9.11 -24.25
C SER A 80 -23.59 7.79 -23.55
N ASP A 81 -23.47 6.65 -24.23
CA ASP A 81 -23.71 5.33 -23.64
C ASP A 81 -22.71 5.02 -22.53
N LEU A 82 -21.43 5.40 -22.73
CA LEU A 82 -20.39 5.24 -21.71
C LEU A 82 -20.66 6.13 -20.49
N ARG A 83 -21.08 7.38 -20.70
CA ARG A 83 -21.47 8.28 -19.60
C ARG A 83 -22.66 7.74 -18.80
N ALA A 84 -23.65 7.16 -19.47
CA ALA A 84 -24.80 6.52 -18.82
C ALA A 84 -24.38 5.34 -17.93
N ARG A 85 -23.27 4.65 -18.29
CA ARG A 85 -22.65 3.57 -17.52
C ARG A 85 -21.65 4.06 -16.47
N GLY A 86 -21.51 5.38 -16.28
CA GLY A 86 -20.58 5.98 -15.32
C GLY A 86 -19.14 6.16 -15.82
N ILE A 87 -18.88 5.90 -17.11
CA ILE A 87 -17.55 6.03 -17.72
C ILE A 87 -17.47 7.39 -18.42
N GLY A 88 -16.74 8.34 -17.80
CA GLY A 88 -16.58 9.67 -18.39
C GLY A 88 -15.66 10.53 -17.57
N VAL A 89 -14.90 11.39 -18.25
CA VAL A 89 -13.87 12.26 -17.65
C VAL A 89 -14.42 13.25 -16.61
N GLU A 90 -15.71 13.57 -16.68
CA GLU A 90 -16.33 14.52 -15.76
C GLU A 90 -16.63 13.92 -14.38
N ARG A 91 -16.71 12.59 -14.28
CA ARG A 91 -17.12 11.88 -13.07
C ARG A 91 -16.03 10.99 -12.47
N ASP A 92 -15.09 10.56 -13.30
CA ASP A 92 -14.07 9.60 -12.88
C ASP A 92 -12.68 10.21 -13.07
N PRO A 93 -11.97 10.53 -11.97
CA PRO A 93 -10.62 11.12 -12.03
C PRO A 93 -9.56 10.13 -12.57
N THR A 94 -9.91 8.87 -12.74
CA THR A 94 -9.01 7.85 -13.30
C THR A 94 -8.98 7.86 -14.82
N ILE A 95 -9.89 8.61 -15.44
CA ILE A 95 -10.01 8.72 -16.89
C ILE A 95 -9.34 10.00 -17.37
N THR A 96 -8.32 9.84 -18.21
CA THR A 96 -7.62 10.94 -18.86
C THR A 96 -8.06 11.03 -20.32
N LEU A 97 -8.38 12.25 -20.78
CA LEU A 97 -8.66 12.50 -22.19
C LEU A 97 -7.34 12.66 -22.95
N LEU A 98 -7.13 11.86 -23.98
CA LEU A 98 -5.99 11.97 -24.88
C LEU A 98 -6.40 12.67 -26.18
N SER A 99 -5.55 13.56 -26.65
CA SER A 99 -5.68 14.23 -27.95
C SER A 99 -5.25 13.31 -29.09
N HIS A 100 -5.57 13.69 -30.32
CA HIS A 100 -5.10 12.99 -31.52
C HIS A 100 -3.57 12.94 -31.63
N VAL A 101 -2.87 13.94 -31.08
CA VAL A 101 -1.39 13.99 -31.09
C VAL A 101 -0.82 12.92 -30.14
N ASP A 102 -1.40 12.79 -28.95
CA ASP A 102 -1.00 11.76 -27.99
C ASP A 102 -1.20 10.36 -28.55
N ILE A 103 -2.30 10.15 -29.29
CA ILE A 103 -2.62 8.88 -29.95
C ILE A 103 -1.62 8.61 -31.08
N ALA A 104 -1.28 9.61 -31.90
CA ALA A 104 -0.32 9.47 -32.99
C ALA A 104 1.09 9.12 -32.49
N VAL A 105 1.50 9.69 -31.37
CA VAL A 105 2.79 9.35 -30.72
C VAL A 105 2.78 7.91 -30.19
N ARG A 106 1.64 7.44 -29.69
CA ARG A 106 1.51 6.08 -29.13
C ARG A 106 1.48 5.01 -30.22
N PHE A 107 0.92 5.33 -31.39
CA PHE A 107 0.81 4.41 -32.53
C PHE A 107 1.54 4.98 -33.77
N PRO A 108 2.87 4.93 -33.82
CA PRO A 108 3.66 5.48 -34.91
C PRO A 108 3.54 4.59 -36.16
N ILE A 109 2.47 4.81 -36.94
CA ILE A 109 2.23 4.10 -38.20
C ILE A 109 3.21 4.60 -39.25
N GLY A 110 3.80 3.68 -40.02
CA GLY A 110 4.80 4.00 -41.06
C GLY A 110 6.25 3.93 -40.57
N GLY A 111 6.48 3.67 -39.25
CA GLY A 111 7.77 3.35 -38.69
C GLY A 111 7.92 1.83 -38.48
N VAL A 112 7.85 1.41 -37.21
CA VAL A 112 7.94 0.00 -36.80
C VAL A 112 6.65 -0.78 -37.13
N LEU A 113 5.48 -0.10 -37.06
CA LEU A 113 4.17 -0.69 -37.32
C LEU A 113 3.75 -0.45 -38.76
N ARG A 114 3.43 -1.51 -39.49
CA ARG A 114 2.81 -1.40 -40.79
C ARG A 114 1.32 -1.10 -40.64
N SER A 115 0.76 -0.34 -41.57
CA SER A 115 -0.66 0.02 -41.52
C SER A 115 -1.60 -1.19 -41.56
N GLU A 116 -1.17 -2.30 -42.18
CA GLU A 116 -1.91 -3.56 -42.30
C GLU A 116 -1.96 -4.35 -40.99
N ASP A 117 -0.95 -4.20 -40.12
CA ASP A 117 -0.82 -4.90 -38.85
C ASP A 117 -1.59 -4.18 -37.70
N VAL A 118 -2.10 -2.98 -37.98
CA VAL A 118 -2.79 -2.16 -36.97
C VAL A 118 -4.30 -2.35 -37.11
N ASP A 119 -4.98 -2.44 -35.96
CA ASP A 119 -6.45 -2.53 -35.88
C ASP A 119 -7.14 -1.43 -36.72
N PRO A 120 -8.20 -1.76 -37.47
CA PRO A 120 -8.95 -0.78 -38.27
C PRO A 120 -9.39 0.45 -37.48
N GLY A 121 -9.86 0.27 -36.24
CA GLY A 121 -10.31 1.38 -35.39
C GLY A 121 -9.19 2.37 -35.04
N ILE A 122 -7.96 1.90 -34.85
CA ILE A 122 -6.79 2.76 -34.63
C ILE A 122 -6.47 3.55 -35.90
N ARG A 123 -6.51 2.89 -37.07
CA ARG A 123 -6.25 3.55 -38.37
C ARG A 123 -7.29 4.62 -38.68
N ASP A 124 -8.55 4.32 -38.41
CA ASP A 124 -9.64 5.25 -38.67
C ASP A 124 -9.58 6.46 -37.76
N CYS A 125 -9.24 6.26 -36.48
CA CYS A 125 -9.00 7.35 -35.56
C CYS A 125 -7.86 8.25 -36.04
N LEU A 126 -6.70 7.69 -36.39
CA LEU A 126 -5.56 8.48 -36.87
C LEU A 126 -5.86 9.23 -38.17
N LYS A 127 -6.63 8.64 -39.09
CA LYS A 127 -7.09 9.31 -40.32
C LYS A 127 -8.06 10.46 -40.04
N ALA A 128 -8.90 10.33 -38.99
CA ALA A 128 -9.86 11.35 -38.59
C ALA A 128 -9.19 12.61 -38.01
N GLY A 129 -7.91 12.56 -37.68
CA GLY A 129 -7.12 13.71 -37.19
C GLY A 129 -7.74 14.32 -35.95
N LYS A 130 -8.16 15.59 -36.00
CA LYS A 130 -8.70 16.31 -34.82
C LYS A 130 -10.00 15.73 -34.24
N SER A 131 -10.75 14.98 -35.01
CA SER A 131 -11.94 14.25 -34.55
C SER A 131 -11.59 13.00 -33.74
N CYS A 132 -10.32 12.54 -33.82
CA CYS A 132 -9.83 11.42 -33.03
C CYS A 132 -9.42 11.88 -31.63
N ASN A 133 -9.91 11.21 -30.62
CA ASN A 133 -9.50 11.38 -29.21
C ASN A 133 -9.71 10.07 -28.47
N ALA A 134 -9.21 9.97 -27.23
CA ALA A 134 -9.32 8.74 -26.48
C ALA A 134 -9.57 8.97 -24.99
N TYR A 135 -10.20 7.99 -24.35
CA TYR A 135 -10.19 7.83 -22.91
C TYR A 135 -9.10 6.84 -22.54
N GLN A 136 -8.14 7.29 -21.75
CA GLN A 136 -7.17 6.43 -21.07
C GLN A 136 -7.63 6.25 -19.62
N ILE A 137 -7.83 5.01 -19.23
CA ILE A 137 -8.27 4.62 -17.89
C ILE A 137 -7.10 3.98 -17.19
N ASN A 138 -6.75 4.47 -16.00
CA ASN A 138 -5.67 3.90 -15.20
C ASN A 138 -6.16 3.70 -13.78
N LEU A 139 -6.32 2.44 -13.39
CA LEU A 139 -6.76 2.04 -12.05
C LEU A 139 -5.64 1.32 -11.33
N ARG A 140 -5.46 1.67 -10.08
CA ARG A 140 -4.55 0.97 -9.18
C ARG A 140 -5.19 0.86 -7.81
N ARG A 141 -5.29 -0.36 -7.31
CA ARG A 141 -5.66 -0.66 -5.93
C ARG A 141 -4.58 -1.53 -5.32
N THR A 142 -3.86 -0.99 -4.37
CA THR A 142 -2.83 -1.72 -3.64
C THR A 142 -2.99 -1.52 -2.16
N ASN A 143 -2.90 -2.61 -1.41
CA ASN A 143 -2.82 -2.65 0.04
C ASN A 143 -1.38 -3.00 0.41
N ARG A 144 -0.82 -2.25 1.36
CA ARG A 144 0.54 -2.44 1.86
C ARG A 144 0.47 -2.70 3.35
N ASP A 145 0.66 -3.95 3.74
CA ASP A 145 0.66 -4.37 5.13
C ASP A 145 2.08 -4.65 5.57
N ARG A 146 2.54 -3.94 6.59
CA ARG A 146 3.80 -4.29 7.23
C ARG A 146 3.62 -5.51 8.08
N VAL A 147 4.49 -6.49 7.88
CA VAL A 147 4.47 -7.77 8.56
C VAL A 147 5.82 -8.07 9.20
N GLY A 148 5.83 -8.94 10.21
CA GLY A 148 7.04 -9.40 10.86
C GLY A 148 7.23 -8.84 12.26
N ASN A 149 8.50 -8.70 12.70
CA ASN A 149 8.81 -8.31 14.06
C ASN A 149 8.75 -6.79 14.21
N PHE A 150 7.85 -6.32 15.09
CA PHE A 150 7.64 -4.89 15.38
C PHE A 150 8.95 -4.15 15.74
N TRP A 151 9.81 -4.74 16.59
CA TRP A 151 11.02 -4.08 17.05
C TRP A 151 12.07 -3.94 15.93
N LEU A 152 12.17 -4.92 15.04
CA LEU A 152 13.06 -4.85 13.88
C LEU A 152 12.59 -3.80 12.89
N ASP A 153 11.26 -3.63 12.73
CA ASP A 153 10.68 -2.58 11.89
C ASP A 153 10.80 -1.20 12.54
N ALA A 154 10.42 -1.06 13.80
CA ALA A 154 10.47 0.22 14.54
C ALA A 154 11.90 0.77 14.62
N LEU A 155 12.89 -0.07 14.82
CA LEU A 155 14.31 0.28 14.83
C LEU A 155 14.95 0.26 13.43
N ARG A 156 14.18 0.03 12.38
CA ARG A 156 14.61 0.03 10.97
C ARG A 156 15.71 -0.98 10.62
N PHE A 157 15.91 -2.03 11.39
CA PHE A 157 16.87 -3.09 11.06
C PHE A 157 16.37 -3.98 9.93
N ARG A 158 15.10 -4.35 9.98
CA ARG A 158 14.44 -5.14 8.94
C ARG A 158 12.97 -4.75 8.85
N ARG A 159 12.55 -4.35 7.65
CA ARG A 159 11.18 -4.03 7.32
C ARG A 159 10.71 -4.98 6.24
N GLN A 160 9.57 -5.60 6.47
CA GLN A 160 8.91 -6.44 5.48
C GLN A 160 7.52 -5.89 5.23
N THR A 161 7.17 -5.70 3.96
CA THR A 161 5.88 -5.19 3.53
C THR A 161 5.29 -6.15 2.50
N ASP A 162 4.11 -6.68 2.79
CA ASP A 162 3.32 -7.44 1.84
C ASP A 162 2.46 -6.46 1.05
N VAL A 163 2.64 -6.46 -0.27
CA VAL A 163 1.90 -5.63 -1.22
C VAL A 163 0.93 -6.52 -1.97
N THR A 164 -0.35 -6.30 -1.78
CA THR A 164 -1.43 -7.02 -2.47
C THR A 164 -2.31 -6.06 -3.23
N GLY A 165 -2.94 -6.52 -4.32
CA GLY A 165 -3.84 -5.66 -5.07
C GLY A 165 -3.97 -6.04 -6.53
N TRP A 166 -4.31 -5.05 -7.37
CA TRP A 166 -4.44 -5.17 -8.81
C TRP A 166 -4.22 -3.83 -9.51
N THR A 167 -3.88 -3.88 -10.80
CA THR A 167 -3.84 -2.72 -11.70
C THR A 167 -4.63 -3.02 -12.95
N PHE A 168 -5.29 -2.01 -13.48
CA PHE A 168 -6.05 -2.10 -14.71
C PHE A 168 -5.80 -0.87 -15.57
N ASN A 169 -5.56 -1.08 -16.84
CA ASN A 169 -5.39 -0.01 -17.83
C ASN A 169 -6.35 -0.29 -18.98
N ALA A 170 -7.00 0.75 -19.51
CA ALA A 170 -7.76 0.63 -20.72
C ALA A 170 -7.57 1.85 -21.62
N LEU A 171 -7.73 1.66 -22.90
CA LEU A 171 -7.73 2.69 -23.92
C LEU A 171 -8.95 2.52 -24.80
N VAL A 172 -9.76 3.57 -24.91
CA VAL A 172 -10.93 3.60 -25.77
C VAL A 172 -10.74 4.77 -26.74
N LEU A 173 -10.63 4.47 -28.04
CA LEU A 173 -10.49 5.47 -29.09
C LEU A 173 -11.87 5.84 -29.63
N PHE A 174 -12.06 7.13 -29.90
CA PHE A 174 -13.28 7.69 -30.47
C PHE A 174 -12.95 8.46 -31.75
N VAL A 175 -13.85 8.34 -32.71
CA VAL A 175 -13.98 9.27 -33.82
C VAL A 175 -15.29 10.02 -33.59
N ASP A 176 -15.19 11.35 -33.43
CA ASP A 176 -16.26 12.18 -32.91
C ASP A 176 -16.82 11.62 -31.57
N ASP A 177 -18.01 11.08 -31.55
CA ASP A 177 -18.66 10.51 -30.37
C ASP A 177 -18.73 8.98 -30.34
N VAL A 178 -18.25 8.29 -31.38
CA VAL A 178 -18.37 6.84 -31.52
C VAL A 178 -17.07 6.15 -31.16
N ALA A 179 -17.13 5.16 -30.30
CA ALA A 179 -15.98 4.32 -29.96
C ALA A 179 -15.62 3.43 -31.15
N VAL A 180 -14.39 3.54 -31.64
CA VAL A 180 -13.89 2.76 -32.80
C VAL A 180 -12.91 1.67 -32.39
N TYR A 181 -12.36 1.76 -31.18
CA TYR A 181 -11.45 0.77 -30.65
C TYR A 181 -11.49 0.77 -29.12
N ALA A 182 -11.40 -0.40 -28.50
CA ALA A 182 -11.29 -0.53 -27.07
C ALA A 182 -10.36 -1.70 -26.73
N VAL A 183 -9.43 -1.46 -25.82
CA VAL A 183 -8.49 -2.46 -25.33
C VAL A 183 -8.24 -2.26 -23.85
N PHE A 184 -7.99 -3.34 -23.15
CA PHE A 184 -7.57 -3.29 -21.76
C PHE A 184 -6.34 -4.17 -21.52
N GLY A 185 -5.69 -3.93 -20.40
CA GLY A 185 -4.56 -4.68 -19.88
C GLY A 185 -4.40 -4.45 -18.39
N GLY A 186 -3.33 -4.97 -17.80
CA GLY A 186 -3.01 -4.79 -16.39
C GLY A 186 -2.70 -6.09 -15.68
N GLN A 187 -2.64 -6.04 -14.36
CA GLN A 187 -2.35 -7.18 -13.49
C GLN A 187 -3.57 -7.46 -12.62
N PRO A 188 -4.28 -8.57 -12.82
CA PRO A 188 -5.47 -8.91 -12.02
C PRO A 188 -5.13 -9.22 -10.56
N THR A 189 -3.90 -9.68 -10.31
CA THR A 189 -3.42 -9.98 -8.97
C THR A 189 -1.98 -9.51 -8.82
N ILE A 190 -1.74 -8.71 -7.80
CA ILE A 190 -0.40 -8.32 -7.34
C ILE A 190 -0.21 -8.94 -5.97
N HIS A 191 0.90 -9.67 -5.81
CA HIS A 191 1.37 -10.15 -4.52
C HIS A 191 2.90 -10.07 -4.52
N GLU A 192 3.41 -9.06 -3.85
CA GLU A 192 4.85 -8.76 -3.77
C GLU A 192 5.24 -8.65 -2.30
N VAL A 193 6.43 -9.15 -1.96
CA VAL A 193 7.01 -9.03 -0.63
C VAL A 193 8.24 -8.14 -0.73
N GLU A 194 8.12 -6.92 -0.25
CA GLU A 194 9.24 -5.97 -0.19
C GLU A 194 10.00 -6.18 1.13
N VAL A 195 11.31 -6.39 1.07
CA VAL A 195 12.15 -6.57 2.27
C VAL A 195 13.31 -5.59 2.26
N ASP A 196 13.22 -4.60 3.14
CA ASP A 196 14.31 -3.65 3.41
C ASP A 196 15.14 -4.15 4.59
N ARG A 197 16.45 -4.17 4.43
CA ARG A 197 17.41 -4.56 5.48
C ARG A 197 18.43 -3.46 5.67
N ASN A 198 18.47 -2.90 6.86
CA ASN A 198 19.43 -1.87 7.27
C ASN A 198 20.27 -2.39 8.43
N PRO A 199 21.48 -2.92 8.18
CA PRO A 199 22.31 -3.53 9.22
C PRO A 199 22.64 -2.61 10.40
N LEU A 200 22.76 -1.31 10.16
CA LEU A 200 23.04 -0.30 11.17
C LEU A 200 21.77 0.34 11.77
N GLY A 201 20.57 -0.05 11.29
CA GLY A 201 19.30 0.44 11.77
C GLY A 201 19.21 1.98 11.80
N PRO A 202 18.86 2.60 12.95
CA PRO A 202 18.77 4.06 13.09
C PRO A 202 20.06 4.80 12.84
N LEU A 203 21.22 4.14 13.00
CA LEU A 203 22.54 4.75 12.87
C LEU A 203 23.01 4.88 11.42
N GLN A 204 22.31 4.27 10.47
CA GLN A 204 22.72 4.25 9.07
C GLN A 204 22.77 5.65 8.43
N GLY A 205 21.91 6.58 8.87
CA GLY A 205 21.93 7.97 8.39
C GLY A 205 22.96 8.87 9.06
N TRP A 206 23.63 8.43 10.11
CA TRP A 206 24.63 9.24 10.80
C TRP A 206 25.95 9.35 10.03
N GLY A 207 26.28 8.34 9.24
CA GLY A 207 27.45 8.35 8.37
C GLY A 207 27.36 9.42 7.28
N ASP A 208 26.22 9.55 6.65
CA ASP A 208 25.97 10.55 5.59
C ASP A 208 25.98 11.98 6.17
N TRP A 209 25.42 12.17 7.36
CA TRP A 209 25.46 13.48 8.04
C TRP A 209 26.90 13.86 8.46
N ALA A 210 27.67 12.90 8.98
CA ALA A 210 29.06 13.15 9.37
C ALA A 210 29.94 13.44 8.15
N ALA A 211 29.73 12.73 7.04
CA ALA A 211 30.45 12.95 5.79
C ALA A 211 30.14 14.31 5.15
N SER A 212 28.88 14.75 5.18
CA SER A 212 28.48 16.05 4.64
C SER A 212 29.07 17.22 5.44
N LYS A 213 29.21 17.07 6.78
CA LYS A 213 29.82 18.11 7.64
C LYS A 213 31.34 18.15 7.57
N ALA A 214 32.00 17.09 7.12
CA ALA A 214 33.45 17.04 6.97
C ALA A 214 33.94 17.67 5.66
N LEU A 215 33.01 17.99 4.74
CA LEU A 215 33.30 18.58 3.44
C LEU A 215 32.96 20.08 3.33
N ASP A 216 32.37 20.67 4.38
CA ASP A 216 32.16 22.11 4.60
C ASP A 216 33.28 22.70 5.51
#